data_dcd939ed0250fa54021e618fc12e2d16
#
_entry.id   dcd939ed0250fa54021e618fc12e2d16
#
_cell.length_a   1.000
_cell.length_b   1.000
_cell.length_c   1.000
_cell.angle_alpha   90.00
_cell.angle_beta   90.00
_cell.angle_gamma   90.00
#
_symmetry.space_group_name_H-M   'P 1'
#
loop_
_entity.id
_entity.type
_entity.pdbx_description
1 polymer ?
#
loop_
_entity_poly.entity_id
_entity_poly.type
_entity_poly.pdbx_seq_one_letter_code
_entity_poly.pdbx_strand_id
1 'polypeptide(L)'
;MILAVILIFTGGCIAGGIAVALLFRNSRRVRTFIAKHLNEKQAAAAAVQLRLAGGPHFVAVGGGTGLSSLLKGLKGYTRNIVALVTVTDEGGSSGRLVRDWGMLPPGDIRNCLVALSENDDQLRAFMNFRFDQGDLKGHSLGNLILLAATELSGDFKNAVELVNGLLAIRGRVLPITSENVTLVAETYEGETLRGELAVA
;
A
#
# COMPACT_ATOMS: atom_id res chain seq x y z
N MET A 1 -11.98 -31.98 31.32
CA MET A 1 -10.72 -31.58 31.98
C MET A 1 -9.71 -31.01 30.97
N ILE A 2 -9.47 -31.66 29.84
CA ILE A 2 -8.53 -31.18 28.80
C ILE A 2 -8.95 -29.82 28.19
N LEU A 3 -10.24 -29.61 27.92
CA LEU A 3 -10.78 -28.36 27.36
C LEU A 3 -10.58 -27.14 28.29
N ALA A 4 -10.71 -27.36 29.60
CA ALA A 4 -10.50 -26.31 30.62
C ALA A 4 -9.00 -25.89 30.71
N VAL A 5 -8.07 -26.86 30.54
CA VAL A 5 -6.64 -26.60 30.55
C VAL A 5 -6.21 -25.80 29.30
N ILE A 6 -6.80 -26.11 28.12
CA ILE A 6 -6.53 -25.36 26.90
C ILE A 6 -7.06 -23.93 27.00
N LEU A 7 -8.25 -23.70 27.56
CA LEU A 7 -8.80 -22.36 27.76
C LEU A 7 -8.01 -21.53 28.77
N ILE A 8 -7.47 -22.14 29.82
CA ILE A 8 -6.61 -21.46 30.80
C ILE A 8 -5.26 -21.13 30.17
N PHE A 9 -4.70 -22.01 29.33
CA PHE A 9 -3.42 -21.76 28.67
C PHE A 9 -3.53 -20.66 27.60
N THR A 10 -4.57 -20.67 26.76
CA THR A 10 -4.80 -19.61 25.75
C THR A 10 -5.16 -18.28 26.39
N GLY A 11 -5.99 -18.26 27.44
CA GLY A 11 -6.30 -17.06 28.22
C GLY A 11 -5.07 -16.48 28.92
N GLY A 12 -4.21 -17.31 29.45
CA GLY A 12 -2.95 -16.93 30.08
C GLY A 12 -1.95 -16.32 29.07
N CYS A 13 -1.85 -16.89 27.88
CA CYS A 13 -1.00 -16.34 26.82
C CYS A 13 -1.50 -14.99 26.28
N ILE A 14 -2.81 -14.81 26.12
CA ILE A 14 -3.40 -13.54 25.68
C ILE A 14 -3.27 -12.48 26.77
N ALA A 15 -3.60 -12.80 28.03
CA ALA A 15 -3.44 -11.88 29.16
C ALA A 15 -1.97 -11.54 29.41
N GLY A 16 -1.06 -12.52 29.28
CA GLY A 16 0.38 -12.32 29.34
C GLY A 16 0.89 -11.43 28.21
N GLY A 17 0.43 -11.66 26.98
CA GLY A 17 0.76 -10.83 25.83
C GLY A 17 0.28 -9.39 25.96
N ILE A 18 -0.94 -9.17 26.46
CA ILE A 18 -1.49 -7.84 26.72
C ILE A 18 -0.75 -7.16 27.89
N ALA A 19 -0.45 -7.87 28.97
CA ALA A 19 0.32 -7.33 30.09
C ALA A 19 1.75 -6.98 29.68
N VAL A 20 2.39 -7.81 28.88
CA VAL A 20 3.70 -7.52 28.27
C VAL A 20 3.61 -6.30 27.37
N ALA A 21 2.62 -6.22 26.49
CA ALA A 21 2.42 -5.06 25.59
C ALA A 21 2.15 -3.76 26.35
N LEU A 22 1.38 -3.81 27.46
CA LEU A 22 1.12 -2.66 28.32
C LEU A 22 2.35 -2.25 29.15
N LEU A 23 3.15 -3.21 29.63
CA LEU A 23 4.43 -2.97 30.29
C LEU A 23 5.45 -2.38 29.32
N PHE A 24 5.46 -2.85 28.05
CA PHE A 24 6.30 -2.28 26.99
C PHE A 24 5.94 -0.82 26.68
N ARG A 25 4.66 -0.45 26.75
CA ARG A 25 4.21 0.91 26.44
C ARG A 25 4.68 1.96 27.46
N ASN A 26 4.95 1.58 28.72
CA ASN A 26 5.17 2.56 29.80
C ASN A 26 6.42 2.36 30.67
N SER A 27 7.27 1.36 30.44
CA SER A 27 8.41 1.06 31.32
C SER A 27 9.75 1.52 30.76
N ARG A 28 10.38 2.49 31.45
CA ARG A 28 11.79 2.88 31.22
C ARG A 28 12.73 1.66 31.29
N ARG A 29 12.45 0.66 32.14
CA ARG A 29 13.28 -0.55 32.31
C ARG A 29 13.31 -1.43 31.06
N VAL A 30 12.21 -1.55 30.33
CA VAL A 30 12.16 -2.31 29.07
C VAL A 30 12.92 -1.58 27.97
N ARG A 31 12.85 -0.25 27.91
CA ARG A 31 13.69 0.54 26.98
C ARG A 31 15.17 0.30 27.25
N THR A 32 15.58 0.24 28.51
CA THR A 32 16.99 0.01 28.91
C THR A 32 17.42 -1.43 28.61
N PHE A 33 16.55 -2.42 28.80
CA PHE A 33 16.84 -3.83 28.47
C PHE A 33 16.99 -4.04 26.96
N ILE A 34 16.08 -3.45 26.17
CA ILE A 34 16.13 -3.50 24.69
C ILE A 34 17.39 -2.78 24.19
N ALA A 35 17.70 -1.59 24.72
CA ALA A 35 18.90 -0.84 24.36
C ALA A 35 20.22 -1.58 24.69
N LYS A 36 20.21 -2.44 25.70
CA LYS A 36 21.39 -3.23 26.10
C LYS A 36 21.65 -4.45 25.21
N HIS A 37 20.62 -4.96 24.50
CA HIS A 37 20.72 -6.17 23.67
C HIS A 37 20.59 -5.89 22.17
N LEU A 38 20.21 -4.68 21.78
CA LEU A 38 20.23 -4.22 20.39
C LEU A 38 21.47 -3.39 20.13
N ASN A 39 22.09 -3.60 19.00
CA ASN A 39 23.10 -2.69 18.46
C ASN A 39 22.45 -1.30 18.32
N GLU A 40 23.22 -0.21 18.50
CA GLU A 40 22.72 1.17 18.47
C GLU A 40 21.85 1.49 17.22
N LYS A 41 22.22 0.96 16.06
CA LYS A 41 21.47 1.10 14.81
C LYS A 41 20.10 0.43 14.90
N GLN A 42 20.02 -0.75 15.49
CA GLN A 42 18.75 -1.49 15.66
C GLN A 42 17.84 -0.80 16.69
N ALA A 43 18.42 -0.27 17.77
CA ALA A 43 17.68 0.49 18.77
C ALA A 43 17.11 1.81 18.20
N ALA A 44 17.91 2.53 17.41
CA ALA A 44 17.47 3.73 16.72
C ALA A 44 16.35 3.43 15.70
N ALA A 45 16.50 2.37 14.90
CA ALA A 45 15.47 1.93 13.95
C ALA A 45 14.17 1.57 14.68
N ALA A 46 14.23 0.80 15.76
CA ALA A 46 13.05 0.44 16.56
C ALA A 46 12.36 1.68 17.18
N ALA A 47 13.13 2.65 17.65
CA ALA A 47 12.59 3.90 18.18
C ALA A 47 11.84 4.71 17.10
N VAL A 48 12.39 4.78 15.89
CA VAL A 48 11.73 5.42 14.74
C VAL A 48 10.43 4.69 14.40
N GLN A 49 10.44 3.36 14.34
CA GLN A 49 9.24 2.57 14.04
C GLN A 49 8.13 2.77 15.08
N LEU A 50 8.48 2.79 16.38
CA LEU A 50 7.53 3.07 17.46
C LEU A 50 6.95 4.49 17.38
N ARG A 51 7.77 5.47 17.03
CA ARG A 51 7.32 6.85 16.83
C ARG A 51 6.32 6.95 15.68
N LEU A 52 6.63 6.32 14.54
CA LEU A 52 5.77 6.34 13.36
C LEU A 52 4.45 5.59 13.59
N ALA A 53 4.47 4.48 14.35
CA ALA A 53 3.26 3.74 14.71
C ALA A 53 2.32 4.53 15.64
N GLY A 54 2.87 5.40 16.49
CA GLY A 54 2.10 6.32 17.35
C GLY A 54 1.71 7.64 16.67
N GLY A 55 2.01 7.82 15.39
CA GLY A 55 1.70 9.03 14.64
C GLY A 55 0.20 9.18 14.33
N PRO A 56 -0.22 10.36 13.86
CA PRO A 56 -1.61 10.63 13.48
C PRO A 56 -2.07 9.74 12.32
N HIS A 57 -3.39 9.51 12.25
CA HIS A 57 -4.02 8.81 11.15
C HIS A 57 -4.33 9.77 10.01
N PHE A 58 -3.96 9.40 8.79
CA PHE A 58 -4.26 10.13 7.58
C PHE A 58 -5.02 9.27 6.58
N VAL A 59 -6.05 9.85 5.99
CA VAL A 59 -6.69 9.33 4.78
C VAL A 59 -6.37 10.30 3.66
N ALA A 60 -5.66 9.85 2.65
CA ALA A 60 -5.32 10.63 1.46
C ALA A 60 -6.08 10.08 0.26
N VAL A 61 -6.80 10.96 -0.46
CA VAL A 61 -7.64 10.59 -1.60
C VAL A 61 -7.08 11.27 -2.85
N GLY A 62 -6.99 10.53 -3.94
CA GLY A 62 -6.53 11.07 -5.22
C GLY A 62 -6.02 10.00 -6.17
N GLY A 63 -5.37 10.43 -7.25
CA GLY A 63 -4.75 9.55 -8.23
C GLY A 63 -3.33 10.02 -8.60
N GLY A 64 -2.63 9.17 -9.32
CA GLY A 64 -1.41 9.49 -10.02
C GLY A 64 -0.27 10.06 -9.22
N THR A 65 0.41 10.98 -9.87
CA THR A 65 1.68 11.54 -9.43
C THR A 65 1.55 12.42 -8.18
N GLY A 66 0.46 13.18 -8.08
CA GLY A 66 0.23 14.09 -6.95
C GLY A 66 0.10 13.34 -5.62
N LEU A 67 -0.78 12.34 -5.57
CA LEU A 67 -0.98 11.52 -4.39
C LEU A 67 0.30 10.76 -4.00
N SER A 68 0.97 10.09 -4.95
CA SER A 68 2.20 9.35 -4.68
C SER A 68 3.32 10.26 -4.13
N SER A 69 3.41 11.50 -4.58
CA SER A 69 4.37 12.49 -4.06
C SER A 69 4.04 12.88 -2.61
N LEU A 70 2.76 13.11 -2.29
CA LEU A 70 2.30 13.37 -0.93
C LEU A 70 2.62 12.19 0.01
N LEU A 71 2.32 10.96 -0.42
CA LEU A 71 2.55 9.74 0.36
C LEU A 71 4.03 9.53 0.69
N LYS A 72 4.95 9.86 -0.23
CA LYS A 72 6.40 9.82 0.04
C LYS A 72 6.80 10.73 1.21
N GLY A 73 6.19 11.90 1.32
CA GLY A 73 6.40 12.81 2.44
C GLY A 73 5.77 12.26 3.73
N LEU A 74 4.49 11.88 3.69
CA LEU A 74 3.72 11.43 4.86
C LEU A 74 4.32 10.21 5.54
N LYS A 75 4.88 9.25 4.80
CA LYS A 75 5.47 8.03 5.40
C LYS A 75 6.64 8.31 6.36
N GLY A 76 7.24 9.50 6.32
CA GLY A 76 8.25 9.94 7.28
C GLY A 76 7.68 10.40 8.62
N TYR A 77 6.38 10.69 8.69
CA TYR A 77 5.70 11.20 9.88
C TYR A 77 4.88 10.14 10.61
N THR A 78 4.26 9.22 9.87
CA THR A 78 3.38 8.19 10.44
C THR A 78 3.35 6.93 9.57
N ARG A 79 2.94 5.82 10.18
CA ARG A 79 2.59 4.57 9.47
C ARG A 79 1.07 4.43 9.28
N ASN A 80 0.27 5.28 9.92
CA ASN A 80 -1.18 5.20 9.95
C ASN A 80 -1.78 5.94 8.74
N ILE A 81 -1.43 5.49 7.53
CA ILE A 81 -1.82 6.11 6.27
C ILE A 81 -2.76 5.15 5.53
N VAL A 82 -3.89 5.67 5.06
CA VAL A 82 -4.76 5.01 4.09
C VAL A 82 -4.80 5.88 2.84
N ALA A 83 -4.33 5.34 1.72
CA ALA A 83 -4.42 5.97 0.42
C ALA A 83 -5.61 5.39 -0.35
N LEU A 84 -6.65 6.20 -0.60
CA LEU A 84 -7.76 5.88 -1.48
C LEU A 84 -7.44 6.41 -2.88
N VAL A 85 -7.23 5.51 -3.82
CA VAL A 85 -6.69 5.83 -5.14
C VAL A 85 -7.77 5.72 -6.20
N THR A 86 -7.87 6.73 -7.05
CA THR A 86 -8.78 6.71 -8.21
C THR A 86 -8.32 5.67 -9.24
N VAL A 87 -9.27 5.09 -9.96
CA VAL A 87 -9.05 4.00 -10.94
C VAL A 87 -9.59 4.43 -12.31
N THR A 88 -9.24 5.63 -12.74
CA THR A 88 -9.69 6.22 -14.02
C THR A 88 -8.56 6.38 -15.04
N ASP A 89 -7.33 5.92 -14.75
CA ASP A 89 -6.16 6.02 -15.65
C ASP A 89 -6.35 5.14 -16.90
N GLU A 90 -6.57 5.77 -18.06
CA GLU A 90 -6.71 5.12 -19.36
C GLU A 90 -5.40 5.13 -20.17
N GLY A 91 -4.32 5.65 -19.61
CA GLY A 91 -3.07 5.88 -20.32
C GLY A 91 -2.19 4.63 -20.47
N GLY A 92 -1.42 4.59 -21.55
CA GLY A 92 -0.30 3.69 -21.80
C GLY A 92 -0.50 2.22 -21.41
N SER A 93 0.26 1.75 -20.43
CA SER A 93 0.22 0.35 -19.94
C SER A 93 -1.11 0.02 -19.25
N SER A 94 -1.64 0.94 -18.42
CA SER A 94 -2.90 0.73 -17.70
C SER A 94 -4.06 0.52 -18.67
N GLY A 95 -4.23 1.42 -19.63
CA GLY A 95 -5.32 1.33 -20.60
C GLY A 95 -5.28 0.07 -21.46
N ARG A 96 -4.08 -0.47 -21.77
CA ARG A 96 -3.96 -1.78 -22.48
C ARG A 96 -4.46 -2.92 -21.58
N LEU A 97 -4.03 -2.96 -20.32
CA LEU A 97 -4.44 -4.02 -19.39
C LEU A 97 -5.93 -3.97 -19.08
N VAL A 98 -6.52 -2.78 -19.00
CA VAL A 98 -7.98 -2.62 -18.87
C VAL A 98 -8.70 -3.24 -20.09
N ARG A 99 -8.25 -2.94 -21.33
CA ARG A 99 -8.89 -3.45 -22.53
C ARG A 99 -8.71 -4.95 -22.74
N ASP A 100 -7.50 -5.45 -22.48
CA ASP A 100 -7.12 -6.82 -22.85
C ASP A 100 -7.54 -7.83 -21.76
N TRP A 101 -7.61 -7.39 -20.49
CA TRP A 101 -7.87 -8.25 -19.33
C TRP A 101 -9.08 -7.85 -18.50
N GLY A 102 -9.73 -6.72 -18.79
CA GLY A 102 -10.90 -6.24 -18.04
C GLY A 102 -10.62 -5.84 -16.59
N MET A 103 -9.35 -5.74 -16.19
CA MET A 103 -8.96 -5.35 -14.85
C MET A 103 -9.09 -3.83 -14.65
N LEU A 104 -9.11 -3.38 -13.38
CA LEU A 104 -8.99 -1.95 -13.08
C LEU A 104 -7.59 -1.42 -13.42
N PRO A 105 -7.47 -0.12 -13.80
CA PRO A 105 -6.19 0.47 -14.17
C PRO A 105 -5.19 0.44 -13.01
N PRO A 106 -4.05 -0.26 -13.16
CA PRO A 106 -3.13 -0.48 -12.05
C PRO A 106 -2.10 0.65 -11.84
N GLY A 107 -1.98 1.62 -12.77
CA GLY A 107 -0.89 2.57 -12.80
C GLY A 107 -0.76 3.42 -11.54
N ASP A 108 -1.85 4.04 -11.12
CA ASP A 108 -1.89 4.92 -9.95
C ASP A 108 -1.76 4.15 -8.64
N ILE A 109 -2.40 2.99 -8.56
CA ILE A 109 -2.25 2.05 -7.43
C ILE A 109 -0.77 1.67 -7.27
N ARG A 110 -0.11 1.24 -8.35
CA ARG A 110 1.32 0.91 -8.35
C ARG A 110 2.17 2.09 -7.85
N ASN A 111 1.92 3.30 -8.33
CA ASN A 111 2.66 4.50 -7.92
C ASN A 111 2.53 4.75 -6.42
N CYS A 112 1.33 4.57 -5.85
CA CYS A 112 1.07 4.72 -4.42
C CYS A 112 1.71 3.59 -3.58
N LEU A 113 1.67 2.33 -4.05
CA LEU A 113 2.34 1.20 -3.43
C LEU A 113 3.86 1.44 -3.33
N VAL A 114 4.47 1.84 -4.43
CA VAL A 114 5.90 2.18 -4.47
C VAL A 114 6.23 3.37 -3.57
N ALA A 115 5.36 4.37 -3.49
CA ALA A 115 5.56 5.53 -2.63
C ALA A 115 5.57 5.17 -1.15
N LEU A 116 4.73 4.24 -0.72
CA LEU A 116 4.59 3.78 0.67
C LEU A 116 5.53 2.62 1.04
N SER A 117 6.20 1.97 0.08
CA SER A 117 7.14 0.88 0.38
C SER A 117 8.26 1.37 1.31
N GLU A 118 8.65 0.52 2.25
CA GLU A 118 9.78 0.81 3.16
C GLU A 118 11.13 0.68 2.46
N ASN A 119 11.18 -0.14 1.45
CA ASN A 119 12.38 -0.46 0.71
C ASN A 119 12.56 0.47 -0.48
N ASP A 120 13.60 0.67 -0.68
CA ASP A 120 14.74 1.21 -1.30
C ASP A 120 14.58 1.44 -2.82
N ASP A 121 15.52 2.17 -3.34
CA ASP A 121 15.58 2.55 -4.74
C ASP A 121 15.55 1.34 -5.70
N GLN A 122 16.00 0.16 -5.26
CA GLN A 122 15.99 -1.07 -6.07
C GLN A 122 14.58 -1.59 -6.30
N LEU A 123 13.75 -1.68 -5.24
CA LEU A 123 12.36 -2.10 -5.37
C LEU A 123 11.56 -1.12 -6.22
N ARG A 124 11.84 0.19 -6.04
CA ARG A 124 11.23 1.24 -6.87
C ARG A 124 11.63 1.09 -8.32
N ALA A 125 12.92 0.88 -8.61
CA ALA A 125 13.42 0.64 -9.95
C ALA A 125 12.78 -0.62 -10.57
N PHE A 126 12.67 -1.69 -9.80
CA PHE A 126 12.05 -2.95 -10.20
C PHE A 126 10.57 -2.78 -10.55
N MET A 127 9.77 -2.20 -9.66
CA MET A 127 8.34 -1.97 -9.89
C MET A 127 8.06 -1.00 -11.04
N ASN A 128 8.96 -0.06 -11.28
CA ASN A 128 8.84 0.92 -12.35
C ASN A 128 9.58 0.50 -13.64
N PHE A 129 10.29 -0.64 -13.61
CA PHE A 129 10.93 -1.16 -14.82
C PHE A 129 9.91 -1.28 -15.93
N ARG A 130 10.24 -0.74 -17.09
CA ARG A 130 9.37 -0.75 -18.27
C ARG A 130 10.03 -1.53 -19.39
N PHE A 131 9.31 -2.49 -19.91
CA PHE A 131 9.77 -3.29 -21.05
C PHE A 131 9.83 -2.43 -22.31
N ASP A 132 10.91 -2.55 -23.08
CA ASP A 132 11.15 -1.79 -24.31
C ASP A 132 11.03 -2.63 -25.59
N GLN A 133 10.87 -3.97 -25.44
CA GLN A 133 10.84 -4.92 -26.56
C GLN A 133 9.73 -5.96 -26.39
N GLY A 134 9.41 -6.64 -27.51
CA GLY A 134 8.45 -7.74 -27.58
C GLY A 134 7.02 -7.33 -27.21
N ASP A 135 6.19 -8.30 -26.92
CA ASP A 135 4.76 -8.13 -26.61
C ASP A 135 4.52 -7.34 -25.32
N LEU A 136 5.51 -7.34 -24.43
CA LEU A 136 5.46 -6.59 -23.18
C LEU A 136 5.86 -5.13 -23.34
N LYS A 137 6.28 -4.69 -24.52
CA LYS A 137 6.77 -3.33 -24.77
C LYS A 137 5.81 -2.27 -24.21
N GLY A 138 6.36 -1.38 -23.37
CA GLY A 138 5.64 -0.27 -22.73
C GLY A 138 4.87 -0.66 -21.46
N HIS A 139 4.75 -1.96 -21.12
CA HIS A 139 4.24 -2.36 -19.80
C HIS A 139 5.29 -2.15 -18.72
N SER A 140 4.85 -1.70 -17.53
CA SER A 140 5.72 -1.72 -16.36
C SER A 140 5.60 -3.05 -15.64
N LEU A 141 6.70 -3.52 -15.06
CA LEU A 141 6.70 -4.77 -14.31
C LEU A 141 5.70 -4.74 -13.16
N GLY A 142 5.60 -3.62 -12.43
CA GLY A 142 4.65 -3.50 -11.33
C GLY A 142 3.18 -3.58 -11.77
N ASN A 143 2.84 -3.12 -12.98
CA ASN A 143 1.49 -3.30 -13.52
C ASN A 143 1.22 -4.78 -13.84
N LEU A 144 2.22 -5.50 -14.36
CA LEU A 144 2.10 -6.94 -14.62
C LEU A 144 2.03 -7.76 -13.32
N ILE A 145 2.71 -7.34 -12.26
CA ILE A 145 2.59 -7.95 -10.94
C ILE A 145 1.16 -7.78 -10.41
N LEU A 146 0.57 -6.59 -10.54
CA LEU A 146 -0.82 -6.34 -10.15
C LEU A 146 -1.82 -7.15 -10.99
N LEU A 147 -1.56 -7.32 -12.29
CA LEU A 147 -2.35 -8.20 -13.15
C LEU A 147 -2.29 -9.64 -12.64
N ALA A 148 -1.09 -10.20 -12.46
CA ALA A 148 -0.92 -11.56 -11.96
C ALA A 148 -1.57 -11.77 -10.58
N ALA A 149 -1.45 -10.77 -9.70
CA ALA A 149 -2.11 -10.79 -8.40
C ALA A 149 -3.65 -10.77 -8.52
N THR A 150 -4.21 -10.05 -9.51
CA THR A 150 -5.65 -10.00 -9.78
C THR A 150 -6.17 -11.36 -10.24
N GLU A 151 -5.47 -12.00 -11.17
CA GLU A 151 -5.79 -13.34 -11.64
C GLU A 151 -5.75 -14.38 -10.51
N LEU A 152 -4.76 -14.29 -9.61
CA LEU A 152 -4.60 -15.18 -8.47
C LEU A 152 -5.67 -14.96 -7.39
N SER A 153 -6.08 -13.72 -7.15
CA SER A 153 -6.97 -13.33 -6.04
C SER A 153 -8.45 -13.29 -6.46
N GLY A 154 -8.73 -13.31 -7.76
CA GLY A 154 -10.06 -13.23 -8.32
C GLY A 154 -10.67 -11.83 -8.37
N ASP A 155 -10.06 -10.83 -7.70
CA ASP A 155 -10.46 -9.43 -7.77
C ASP A 155 -9.29 -8.48 -7.49
N PHE A 156 -9.42 -7.24 -8.00
CA PHE A 156 -8.36 -6.24 -7.94
C PHE A 156 -8.08 -5.72 -6.52
N LYS A 157 -9.09 -5.63 -5.67
CA LYS A 157 -8.92 -5.16 -4.27
C LYS A 157 -8.08 -6.15 -3.47
N ASN A 158 -8.37 -7.44 -3.57
CA ASN A 158 -7.59 -8.49 -2.91
C ASN A 158 -6.17 -8.57 -3.50
N ALA A 159 -6.02 -8.36 -4.80
CA ALA A 159 -4.71 -8.24 -5.45
C ALA A 159 -3.87 -7.11 -4.86
N VAL A 160 -4.46 -5.92 -4.66
CA VAL A 160 -3.78 -4.78 -4.04
C VAL A 160 -3.38 -5.11 -2.60
N GLU A 161 -4.23 -5.79 -1.83
CA GLU A 161 -3.90 -6.22 -0.46
C GLU A 161 -2.76 -7.25 -0.45
N LEU A 162 -2.75 -8.19 -1.38
CA LEU A 162 -1.65 -9.14 -1.54
C LEU A 162 -0.32 -8.41 -1.81
N VAL A 163 -0.32 -7.48 -2.75
CA VAL A 163 0.88 -6.71 -3.10
C VAL A 163 1.29 -5.75 -1.97
N ASN A 164 0.34 -5.17 -1.21
CA ASN A 164 0.64 -4.42 0.02
C ASN A 164 1.49 -5.25 0.99
N GLY A 165 1.12 -6.51 1.20
CA GLY A 165 1.87 -7.44 2.06
C GLY A 165 3.26 -7.76 1.52
N LEU A 166 3.37 -8.06 0.22
CA LEU A 166 4.63 -8.39 -0.43
C LEU A 166 5.64 -7.23 -0.40
N LEU A 167 5.18 -6.00 -0.57
CA LEU A 167 6.03 -4.80 -0.59
C LEU A 167 6.29 -4.23 0.81
N ALA A 168 5.73 -4.81 1.86
CA ALA A 168 5.84 -4.33 3.25
C ALA A 168 5.63 -2.81 3.35
N ILE A 169 4.53 -2.29 2.79
CA ILE A 169 4.28 -0.86 2.75
C ILE A 169 3.96 -0.27 4.12
N ARG A 170 4.23 1.02 4.29
CA ARG A 170 3.79 1.81 5.46
C ARG A 170 2.40 2.35 5.23
N GLY A 171 1.40 1.76 5.87
CA GLY A 171 0.00 2.10 5.68
C GLY A 171 -0.73 1.11 4.75
N ARG A 172 -1.78 1.57 4.09
CA ARG A 172 -2.60 0.77 3.17
C ARG A 172 -2.91 1.57 1.91
N VAL A 173 -2.87 0.90 0.77
CA VAL A 173 -3.37 1.42 -0.51
C VAL A 173 -4.64 0.66 -0.86
N LEU A 174 -5.69 1.37 -1.20
CA LEU A 174 -6.98 0.81 -1.58
C LEU A 174 -7.50 1.51 -2.83
N PRO A 175 -8.07 0.80 -3.79
CA PRO A 175 -8.84 1.43 -4.86
C PRO A 175 -10.10 2.07 -4.27
N ILE A 176 -10.51 3.23 -4.78
CA ILE A 176 -11.71 3.94 -4.32
C ILE A 176 -13.00 3.20 -4.67
N THR A 177 -12.96 2.40 -5.72
CA THR A 177 -14.05 1.50 -6.16
C THR A 177 -13.47 0.20 -6.72
N SER A 178 -14.27 -0.86 -6.72
CA SER A 178 -13.95 -2.13 -7.38
C SER A 178 -14.60 -2.24 -8.77
N GLU A 179 -15.33 -1.23 -9.20
CA GLU A 179 -16.03 -1.21 -10.49
C GLU A 179 -15.23 -0.38 -11.50
N ASN A 180 -15.33 -0.77 -12.77
CA ASN A 180 -14.81 0.03 -13.87
C ASN A 180 -15.64 1.31 -14.01
N VAL A 181 -14.98 2.45 -13.87
CA VAL A 181 -15.59 3.78 -13.99
C VAL A 181 -14.88 4.57 -15.09
N THR A 182 -15.63 5.37 -15.82
CA THR A 182 -15.09 6.27 -16.83
C THR A 182 -15.24 7.71 -16.37
N LEU A 183 -14.17 8.48 -16.50
CA LEU A 183 -14.23 9.93 -16.26
C LEU A 183 -15.09 10.58 -17.33
N VAL A 184 -16.02 11.42 -16.92
CA VAL A 184 -16.87 12.21 -17.83
C VAL A 184 -16.80 13.67 -17.43
N ALA A 185 -16.58 14.55 -18.38
CA ALA A 185 -16.66 15.99 -18.19
C ALA A 185 -17.66 16.59 -19.17
N GLU A 186 -18.36 17.63 -18.73
CA GLU A 186 -19.25 18.46 -19.54
C GLU A 186 -18.64 19.85 -19.69
N THR A 187 -18.47 20.31 -20.92
CA THR A 187 -17.94 21.63 -21.23
C THR A 187 -19.04 22.70 -21.00
N TYR A 188 -18.64 23.95 -20.89
CA TYR A 188 -19.59 25.08 -20.81
C TYR A 188 -20.47 25.22 -22.07
N GLU A 189 -20.06 24.61 -23.18
CA GLU A 189 -20.77 24.57 -24.45
C GLU A 189 -21.77 23.42 -24.55
N GLY A 190 -21.83 22.55 -23.50
CA GLY A 190 -22.71 21.38 -23.42
C GLY A 190 -22.16 20.12 -24.12
N GLU A 191 -20.90 20.11 -24.52
CA GLU A 191 -20.25 18.94 -25.06
C GLU A 191 -19.83 17.97 -23.94
N THR A 192 -20.11 16.68 -24.11
CA THR A 192 -19.72 15.63 -23.15
C THR A 192 -18.45 14.95 -23.62
N LEU A 193 -17.39 15.08 -22.84
CA LEU A 193 -16.11 14.39 -23.03
C LEU A 193 -16.08 13.13 -22.16
N ARG A 194 -15.62 12.00 -22.72
CA ARG A 194 -15.54 10.72 -22.02
C ARG A 194 -14.14 10.16 -22.08
N GLY A 195 -13.66 9.67 -20.93
CA GLY A 195 -12.32 9.13 -20.75
C GLY A 195 -11.31 10.20 -20.33
N GLU A 196 -10.29 9.78 -19.59
CA GLU A 196 -9.23 10.66 -19.10
C GLU A 196 -8.50 11.36 -20.26
N LEU A 197 -8.21 10.64 -21.33
CA LEU A 197 -7.48 11.16 -22.48
C LEU A 197 -8.25 12.22 -23.28
N ALA A 198 -9.58 12.24 -23.17
CA ALA A 198 -10.42 13.25 -23.84
C ALA A 198 -10.62 14.49 -22.97
N VAL A 199 -10.49 14.34 -21.62
CA VAL A 199 -10.70 15.39 -20.64
C VAL A 199 -9.41 16.16 -20.32
N ALA A 200 -8.22 15.52 -20.51
CA ALA A 200 -6.91 16.09 -20.23
C ALA A 200 -6.44 17.00 -21.37
#